data_9c13ab9321e2db8ed84afc87d506bbbd
#
_entry.id   9c13ab9321e2db8ed84afc87d506bbbd
#
_cell.length_a   1.000
_cell.length_b   1.000
_cell.length_c   1.000
_cell.angle_alpha   90.00
_cell.angle_beta   90.00
_cell.angle_gamma   90.00
#
_symmetry.space_group_name_H-M   'P 1'
#
loop_
_entity.id
_entity.type
_entity.pdbx_description
1 polymer ?
#
loop_
_entity_poly.entity_id
_entity_poly.type
_entity_poly.pdbx_seq_one_letter_code
_entity_poly.pdbx_strand_id
1 'polypeptide(L)'
;MHEELSLLAVIVILFIADLFMCPDKKSGKGVYNTALPVVLLAIHTVLNLLPCCGAESTSAFGGMYQYTPMMTIMKSVLNVGTIVVFLMAHKWLTREENLVKQGEFYMLTLFTLLGMYFMISSGHFLMFFIGLEMASVPVTPLVAFDKKPSETAAAAPHFTLPAL
;
A
#
# COMPACT_ATOMS: atom_id res chain seq x y z
N MET A 1 -0.61 -2.24 -18.30
CA MET A 1 -1.43 -1.12 -17.80
C MET A 1 -2.73 -1.55 -17.10
N HIS A 2 -3.32 -2.68 -17.46
CA HIS A 2 -4.53 -3.17 -16.78
C HIS A 2 -4.26 -3.49 -15.29
N GLU A 3 -3.09 -3.99 -14.97
CA GLU A 3 -2.69 -4.38 -13.61
C GLU A 3 -2.57 -3.18 -12.69
N GLU A 4 -1.94 -2.11 -13.14
CA GLU A 4 -1.79 -0.87 -12.37
C GLU A 4 -3.13 -0.16 -12.18
N LEU A 5 -3.96 -0.11 -13.24
CA LEU A 5 -5.29 0.48 -13.17
C LEU A 5 -6.22 -0.31 -12.25
N SER A 6 -6.16 -1.65 -12.28
CA SER A 6 -6.96 -2.48 -11.39
C SER A 6 -6.51 -2.34 -9.92
N LEU A 7 -5.20 -2.23 -9.67
CA LEU A 7 -4.70 -1.94 -8.32
C LEU A 7 -5.11 -0.55 -7.84
N LEU A 8 -5.04 0.46 -8.73
CA LEU A 8 -5.53 1.80 -8.42
C LEU A 8 -7.03 1.79 -8.07
N ALA A 9 -7.84 1.03 -8.82
CA ALA A 9 -9.25 0.88 -8.53
C ALA A 9 -9.49 0.24 -7.15
N VAL A 10 -8.71 -0.77 -6.77
CA VAL A 10 -8.75 -1.38 -5.43
C VAL A 10 -8.43 -0.34 -4.35
N ILE A 11 -7.40 0.49 -4.56
CA ILE A 11 -7.04 1.57 -3.63
C ILE A 11 -8.19 2.57 -3.47
N VAL A 12 -8.80 3.00 -4.58
CA VAL A 12 -9.92 3.95 -4.56
C VAL A 12 -11.14 3.35 -3.86
N ILE A 13 -11.47 2.09 -4.12
CA ILE A 13 -12.58 1.38 -3.47
C ILE A 13 -12.34 1.31 -1.95
N LEU A 14 -11.12 0.96 -1.52
CA LEU A 14 -10.78 0.93 -0.12
C LEU A 14 -10.82 2.30 0.53
N PHE A 15 -10.38 3.35 -0.18
CA PHE A 15 -10.47 4.73 0.30
C PHE A 15 -11.92 5.16 0.53
N ILE A 16 -12.79 4.87 -0.43
CA ILE A 16 -14.22 5.18 -0.31
C ILE A 16 -14.84 4.35 0.84
N ALA A 17 -14.49 3.07 0.92
CA ALA A 17 -14.98 2.21 2.00
C ALA A 17 -14.54 2.73 3.38
N ASP A 18 -13.30 3.16 3.53
CA ASP A 18 -12.76 3.75 4.76
C ASP A 18 -13.50 5.05 5.15
N LEU A 19 -13.77 5.90 4.15
CA LEU A 19 -14.49 7.16 4.36
C LEU A 19 -15.93 6.94 4.85
N PHE A 20 -16.62 5.91 4.32
CA PHE A 20 -18.01 5.61 4.68
C PHE A 20 -18.14 4.71 5.92
N MET A 21 -17.13 3.88 6.20
CA MET A 21 -17.12 2.93 7.32
C MET A 21 -16.31 3.44 8.50
N CYS A 22 -15.83 4.71 8.47
CA CYS A 22 -15.11 5.31 9.59
C CYS A 22 -15.95 5.18 10.87
N PRO A 23 -15.52 4.40 11.89
CA PRO A 23 -16.31 4.18 13.07
C PRO A 23 -16.42 5.51 13.82
N ASP A 24 -17.65 5.94 14.00
CA ASP A 24 -17.93 7.07 14.88
C ASP A 24 -17.38 6.75 16.27
N LYS A 25 -16.43 7.55 16.76
CA LYS A 25 -15.72 7.38 18.04
C LYS A 25 -16.63 7.16 19.24
N LYS A 26 -17.94 7.42 19.09
CA LYS A 26 -18.97 7.30 20.13
C LYS A 26 -19.71 5.96 20.17
N SER A 27 -19.64 5.14 19.13
CA SER A 27 -20.50 3.95 19.03
C SER A 27 -19.82 2.62 19.36
N GLY A 28 -18.52 2.54 19.61
CA GLY A 28 -17.86 1.32 20.10
C GLY A 28 -18.01 0.05 19.23
N LYS A 29 -18.68 0.12 18.08
CA LYS A 29 -19.04 -1.00 17.20
C LYS A 29 -18.68 -0.75 15.73
N GLY A 30 -17.59 -0.11 15.47
CA GLY A 30 -17.00 -0.06 14.13
C GLY A 30 -16.21 -1.34 13.90
N VAL A 31 -16.85 -2.39 13.44
CA VAL A 31 -16.12 -3.57 12.92
C VAL A 31 -15.58 -3.17 11.56
N TYR A 32 -14.38 -2.58 11.53
CA TYR A 32 -13.64 -2.49 10.28
C TYR A 32 -13.40 -3.92 9.80
N ASN A 33 -13.99 -4.27 8.68
CA ASN A 33 -13.92 -5.62 8.16
C ASN A 33 -12.52 -5.83 7.55
N THR A 34 -11.56 -6.23 8.39
CA THR A 34 -10.16 -6.49 8.03
C THR A 34 -10.02 -7.49 6.89
N ALA A 35 -11.07 -8.27 6.64
CA ALA A 35 -11.13 -9.19 5.51
C ALA A 35 -11.27 -8.45 4.16
N LEU A 36 -11.85 -7.26 4.14
CA LEU A 36 -12.13 -6.51 2.90
C LEU A 36 -10.86 -6.20 2.09
N PRO A 37 -9.79 -5.59 2.64
CA PRO A 37 -8.57 -5.32 1.88
C PRO A 37 -7.86 -6.61 1.43
N VAL A 38 -7.89 -7.66 2.25
CA VAL A 38 -7.28 -8.95 1.90
C VAL A 38 -8.05 -9.61 0.75
N VAL A 39 -9.37 -9.64 0.80
CA VAL A 39 -10.21 -10.23 -0.25
C VAL A 39 -10.09 -9.46 -1.55
N LEU A 40 -10.12 -8.12 -1.52
CA LEU A 40 -9.94 -7.30 -2.72
C LEU A 40 -8.57 -7.51 -3.37
N LEU A 41 -7.51 -7.57 -2.58
CA LEU A 41 -6.17 -7.82 -3.09
C LEU A 41 -6.02 -9.26 -3.62
N ALA A 42 -6.66 -10.26 -3.00
CA ALA A 42 -6.68 -11.62 -3.49
C ALA A 42 -7.41 -11.73 -4.84
N ILE A 43 -8.58 -11.10 -4.97
CA ILE A 43 -9.33 -11.03 -6.24
C ILE A 43 -8.49 -10.35 -7.31
N HIS A 44 -7.86 -9.21 -7.00
CA HIS A 44 -6.95 -8.52 -7.90
C HIS A 44 -5.81 -9.43 -8.39
N THR A 45 -5.19 -10.18 -7.48
CA THR A 45 -4.10 -11.11 -7.82
C THR A 45 -4.57 -12.22 -8.77
N VAL A 46 -5.75 -12.80 -8.52
CA VAL A 46 -6.34 -13.84 -9.38
C VAL A 46 -6.68 -13.28 -10.76
N LEU A 47 -7.29 -12.09 -10.82
CA LEU A 47 -7.62 -11.44 -12.08
C LEU A 47 -6.39 -11.12 -12.95
N ASN A 48 -5.26 -10.79 -12.32
CA ASN A 48 -4.02 -10.52 -13.04
C ASN A 48 -3.30 -11.79 -13.53
N LEU A 49 -3.50 -12.91 -12.85
CA LEU A 49 -2.92 -14.20 -13.27
C LEU A 49 -3.65 -14.82 -14.47
N LEU A 50 -4.95 -14.58 -14.63
CA LEU A 50 -5.76 -15.16 -15.70
C LEU A 50 -5.27 -14.80 -17.12
N PRO A 51 -4.95 -13.54 -17.47
CA PRO A 51 -4.47 -13.18 -18.81
C PRO A 51 -2.99 -13.51 -19.08
N CYS A 52 -2.24 -14.00 -18.11
CA CYS A 52 -0.80 -14.25 -18.25
C CYS A 52 -0.46 -15.32 -19.31
N CYS A 53 -1.41 -16.19 -19.68
CA CYS A 53 -1.20 -17.32 -20.59
C CYS A 53 -1.32 -16.98 -22.09
N GLY A 54 -1.18 -15.75 -22.52
CA GLY A 54 -1.29 -15.40 -23.93
C GLY A 54 -0.96 -13.95 -24.30
N ALA A 55 -0.46 -13.18 -23.34
CA ALA A 55 -0.17 -11.78 -23.57
C ALA A 55 1.20 -11.57 -24.23
N GLU A 56 1.21 -10.87 -25.35
CA GLU A 56 2.44 -10.42 -26.02
C GLU A 56 3.08 -9.26 -25.26
N SER A 57 4.40 -9.14 -25.35
CA SER A 57 5.12 -7.99 -24.80
C SER A 57 4.71 -6.71 -25.51
N THR A 58 4.30 -5.71 -24.76
CA THR A 58 3.87 -4.40 -25.29
C THR A 58 4.60 -3.26 -24.59
N SER A 59 4.76 -2.15 -25.30
CA SER A 59 5.29 -0.92 -24.75
C SER A 59 4.28 0.23 -24.94
N ALA A 60 4.24 1.14 -23.97
CA ALA A 60 3.38 2.31 -24.01
C ALA A 60 4.17 3.58 -23.63
N PHE A 61 3.60 4.75 -23.91
CA PHE A 61 4.20 6.05 -23.63
C PHE A 61 5.62 6.22 -24.22
N GLY A 62 5.80 5.84 -25.50
CA GLY A 62 7.11 5.99 -26.14
C GLY A 62 8.21 5.10 -25.55
N GLY A 63 7.86 3.95 -24.98
CA GLY A 63 8.80 3.01 -24.36
C GLY A 63 9.05 3.25 -22.85
N MET A 64 8.42 4.26 -22.25
CA MET A 64 8.55 4.51 -20.80
C MET A 64 7.92 3.43 -19.94
N TYR A 65 6.85 2.81 -20.43
CA TYR A 65 6.18 1.69 -19.80
C TYR A 65 6.37 0.42 -20.64
N GLN A 66 6.80 -0.64 -20.00
CA GLN A 66 6.97 -1.95 -20.62
C GLN A 66 6.09 -2.99 -19.93
N TYR A 67 5.56 -3.89 -20.73
CA TYR A 67 4.81 -5.05 -20.26
C TYR A 67 5.43 -6.32 -20.82
N THR A 68 5.72 -7.24 -19.93
CA THR A 68 6.20 -8.59 -20.26
C THR A 68 5.51 -9.59 -19.33
N PRO A 69 5.15 -10.80 -19.77
CA PRO A 69 4.53 -11.82 -18.91
C PRO A 69 5.35 -12.11 -17.63
N MET A 70 6.68 -12.02 -17.71
CA MET A 70 7.56 -12.16 -16.55
C MET A 70 7.32 -11.09 -15.48
N MET A 71 6.99 -9.85 -15.89
CA MET A 71 6.68 -8.76 -14.96
C MET A 71 5.38 -9.03 -14.20
N THR A 72 4.37 -9.64 -14.83
CA THR A 72 3.13 -10.05 -14.17
C THR A 72 3.38 -11.08 -13.08
N ILE A 73 4.27 -12.05 -13.32
CA ILE A 73 4.66 -13.03 -12.30
C ILE A 73 5.32 -12.33 -11.11
N MET A 74 6.26 -11.40 -11.36
CA MET A 74 6.92 -10.63 -10.30
C MET A 74 5.92 -9.81 -9.47
N LYS A 75 4.98 -9.13 -10.12
CA LYS A 75 3.89 -8.39 -9.46
C LYS A 75 3.00 -9.30 -8.62
N SER A 76 2.69 -10.50 -9.12
CA SER A 76 1.90 -11.48 -8.38
C SER A 76 2.60 -11.96 -7.11
N VAL A 77 3.92 -12.15 -7.16
CA VAL A 77 4.74 -12.46 -5.97
C VAL A 77 4.66 -11.33 -4.94
N LEU A 78 4.73 -10.07 -5.38
CA LEU A 78 4.58 -8.91 -4.49
C LEU A 78 3.19 -8.84 -3.86
N ASN A 79 2.13 -9.16 -4.61
CA ASN A 79 0.77 -9.23 -4.08
C ASN A 79 0.65 -10.27 -2.96
N VAL A 80 1.18 -11.46 -3.19
CA VAL A 80 1.19 -12.52 -2.17
C VAL A 80 1.96 -12.07 -0.93
N GLY A 81 3.12 -11.43 -1.11
CA GLY A 81 3.87 -10.83 -0.01
C GLY A 81 3.05 -9.79 0.78
N THR A 82 2.33 -8.92 0.08
CA THR A 82 1.46 -7.90 0.72
C THR A 82 0.30 -8.54 1.47
N ILE A 83 -0.31 -9.61 0.94
CA ILE A 83 -1.36 -10.37 1.64
C ILE A 83 -0.79 -10.96 2.95
N VAL A 84 0.41 -11.53 2.92
CA VAL A 84 1.07 -12.06 4.13
C VAL A 84 1.28 -10.94 5.16
N VAL A 85 1.74 -9.77 4.73
CA VAL A 85 1.90 -8.59 5.61
C VAL A 85 0.57 -8.19 6.24
N PHE A 86 -0.52 -8.16 5.46
CA PHE A 86 -1.86 -7.86 5.98
C PHE A 86 -2.32 -8.87 7.02
N LEU A 87 -2.09 -10.16 6.80
CA LEU A 87 -2.43 -11.21 7.75
C LEU A 87 -1.61 -11.12 9.04
N MET A 88 -0.31 -10.81 8.94
CA MET A 88 0.54 -10.62 10.12
C MET A 88 0.15 -9.37 10.92
N ALA A 89 -0.16 -8.28 10.23
CA ALA A 89 -0.57 -7.02 10.86
C ALA A 89 -1.96 -7.09 11.49
N HIS A 90 -2.80 -8.05 11.09
CA HIS A 90 -4.19 -8.18 11.54
C HIS A 90 -4.33 -8.17 13.08
N LYS A 91 -3.54 -8.97 13.78
CA LYS A 91 -3.58 -9.07 15.26
C LYS A 91 -3.19 -7.76 15.96
N TRP A 92 -2.30 -6.99 15.34
CA TRP A 92 -1.86 -5.71 15.88
C TRP A 92 -2.88 -4.61 15.60
N LEU A 93 -3.45 -4.61 14.40
CA LEU A 93 -4.44 -3.63 13.96
C LEU A 93 -5.80 -3.77 14.66
N THR A 94 -6.17 -4.99 15.11
CA THR A 94 -7.44 -5.24 15.83
C THR A 94 -7.41 -4.80 17.29
N ARG A 95 -6.31 -4.28 17.81
CA ARG A 95 -6.29 -3.68 19.14
C ARG A 95 -7.09 -2.38 19.16
N GLU A 96 -7.87 -2.14 20.22
CA GLU A 96 -8.75 -0.98 20.36
C GLU A 96 -8.02 0.37 20.13
N GLU A 97 -6.75 0.46 20.51
CA GLU A 97 -5.90 1.65 20.32
C GLU A 97 -5.60 1.96 18.84
N ASN A 98 -5.65 0.95 17.97
CA ASN A 98 -5.22 1.05 16.56
C ASN A 98 -6.37 1.00 15.55
N LEU A 99 -7.62 0.82 16.01
CA LEU A 99 -8.80 0.68 15.12
C LEU A 99 -8.97 1.86 14.15
N VAL A 100 -8.69 3.08 14.60
CA VAL A 100 -8.79 4.29 13.77
C VAL A 100 -7.69 4.35 12.69
N LYS A 101 -6.58 3.66 12.91
CA LYS A 101 -5.40 3.70 12.04
C LYS A 101 -5.40 2.57 10.99
N GLN A 102 -6.36 1.66 11.04
CA GLN A 102 -6.39 0.48 10.16
C GLN A 102 -6.48 0.86 8.68
N GLY A 103 -7.38 1.76 8.33
CA GLY A 103 -7.57 2.20 6.95
C GLY A 103 -6.30 2.84 6.38
N GLU A 104 -5.68 3.75 7.15
CA GLU A 104 -4.44 4.40 6.77
C GLU A 104 -3.32 3.39 6.52
N PHE A 105 -3.18 2.37 7.38
CA PHE A 105 -2.19 1.31 7.22
C PHE A 105 -2.35 0.57 5.89
N TYR A 106 -3.57 0.12 5.58
CA TYR A 106 -3.84 -0.61 4.34
C TYR A 106 -3.60 0.25 3.11
N MET A 107 -4.02 1.52 3.16
CA MET A 107 -3.82 2.45 2.05
C MET A 107 -2.35 2.74 1.79
N LEU A 108 -1.57 3.06 2.83
CA LEU A 108 -0.13 3.31 2.69
C LEU A 108 0.60 2.09 2.13
N THR A 109 0.25 0.89 2.60
CA THR A 109 0.86 -0.35 2.10
C THR A 109 0.50 -0.60 0.62
N LEU A 110 -0.73 -0.33 0.20
CA LEU A 110 -1.14 -0.48 -1.21
C LEU A 110 -0.51 0.59 -2.12
N PHE A 111 -0.31 1.81 -1.63
CA PHE A 111 0.45 2.82 -2.37
C PHE A 111 1.91 2.40 -2.57
N THR A 112 2.54 1.82 -1.54
CA THR A 112 3.88 1.23 -1.68
C THR A 112 3.90 0.13 -2.72
N LEU A 113 2.92 -0.76 -2.73
CA LEU A 113 2.77 -1.82 -3.72
C LEU A 113 2.61 -1.25 -5.14
N LEU A 114 1.80 -0.21 -5.31
CA LEU A 114 1.63 0.48 -6.59
C LEU A 114 2.95 1.10 -7.09
N GLY A 115 3.73 1.71 -6.21
CA GLY A 115 5.06 2.22 -6.53
C GLY A 115 6.00 1.11 -7.01
N MET A 116 5.99 -0.06 -6.36
CA MET A 116 6.76 -1.23 -6.80
C MET A 116 6.30 -1.74 -8.18
N TYR A 117 5.01 -1.67 -8.50
CA TYR A 117 4.49 -2.01 -9.82
C TYR A 117 5.06 -1.11 -10.91
N PHE A 118 5.10 0.22 -10.67
CA PHE A 118 5.71 1.16 -11.61
C PHE A 118 7.20 0.92 -11.79
N MET A 119 7.91 0.55 -10.73
CA MET A 119 9.33 0.20 -10.85
C MET A 119 9.54 -1.02 -11.75
N ILE A 120 8.74 -2.08 -11.59
CA ILE A 120 8.83 -3.31 -12.39
C ILE A 120 8.50 -3.02 -13.86
N SER A 121 7.49 -2.20 -14.13
CA SER A 121 7.04 -1.86 -15.48
C SER A 121 7.82 -0.73 -16.13
N SER A 122 8.86 -0.20 -15.47
CA SER A 122 9.64 0.92 -15.98
C SER A 122 10.51 0.52 -17.18
N GLY A 123 10.30 1.20 -18.31
CA GLY A 123 11.19 1.15 -19.47
C GLY A 123 12.17 2.32 -19.54
N HIS A 124 12.04 3.31 -18.67
CA HIS A 124 12.86 4.52 -18.63
C HIS A 124 13.18 4.92 -17.19
N PHE A 125 14.35 5.49 -16.97
CA PHE A 125 14.82 5.90 -15.64
C PHE A 125 13.83 6.84 -14.91
N LEU A 126 13.19 7.75 -15.63
CA LEU A 126 12.19 8.65 -15.05
C LEU A 126 11.02 7.88 -14.42
N MET A 127 10.49 6.88 -15.12
CA MET A 127 9.39 6.06 -14.62
C MET A 127 9.80 5.22 -13.40
N PHE A 128 11.03 4.69 -13.44
CA PHE A 128 11.63 3.99 -12.31
C PHE A 128 11.75 4.89 -11.08
N PHE A 129 12.23 6.13 -11.27
CA PHE A 129 12.37 7.10 -10.19
C PHE A 129 11.02 7.46 -9.56
N ILE A 130 9.99 7.72 -10.38
CA ILE A 130 8.63 7.97 -9.88
C ILE A 130 8.12 6.78 -9.06
N GLY A 131 8.32 5.55 -9.54
CA GLY A 131 7.94 4.34 -8.82
C GLY A 131 8.66 4.21 -7.48
N LEU A 132 9.95 4.55 -7.44
CA LEU A 132 10.76 4.54 -6.22
C LEU A 132 10.21 5.54 -5.18
N GLU A 133 9.92 6.77 -5.59
CA GLU A 133 9.35 7.79 -4.72
C GLU A 133 7.97 7.37 -4.19
N MET A 134 7.10 6.85 -5.08
CA MET A 134 5.79 6.33 -4.68
C MET A 134 5.88 5.13 -3.73
N ALA A 135 6.93 4.33 -3.80
CA ALA A 135 7.14 3.23 -2.88
C ALA A 135 7.72 3.68 -1.53
N SER A 136 8.61 4.66 -1.52
CA SER A 136 9.36 5.08 -0.33
C SER A 136 8.59 6.05 0.57
N VAL A 137 7.86 7.00 -0.01
CA VAL A 137 7.12 8.03 0.75
C VAL A 137 6.08 7.44 1.71
N PRO A 138 5.24 6.46 1.32
CA PRO A 138 4.27 5.87 2.23
C PRO A 138 4.90 5.03 3.36
N VAL A 139 6.09 4.49 3.17
CA VAL A 139 6.80 3.72 4.21
C VAL A 139 7.19 4.60 5.39
N THR A 140 7.51 5.87 5.15
CA THR A 140 7.92 6.81 6.21
C THR A 140 6.88 6.97 7.32
N PRO A 141 5.61 7.33 7.04
CA PRO A 141 4.58 7.37 8.07
C PRO A 141 4.28 5.98 8.64
N LEU A 142 4.42 4.92 7.85
CA LEU A 142 4.18 3.54 8.31
C LEU A 142 5.16 3.14 9.43
N VAL A 143 6.43 3.50 9.32
CA VAL A 143 7.45 3.27 10.36
C VAL A 143 7.18 4.12 11.61
N ALA A 144 6.59 5.30 11.46
CA ALA A 144 6.25 6.18 12.56
C ALA A 144 4.94 5.79 13.29
N PHE A 145 4.19 4.82 12.77
CA PHE A 145 2.83 4.47 13.20
C PHE A 145 2.74 4.01 14.67
N ASP A 146 3.77 3.38 15.20
CA ASP A 146 3.80 2.82 16.56
C ASP A 146 4.45 3.73 17.61
N LYS A 147 4.90 4.94 17.21
CA LYS A 147 5.49 5.88 18.18
C LYS A 147 4.41 6.48 19.07
N LYS A 148 4.44 6.10 20.37
CA LYS A 148 3.61 6.73 21.38
C LYS A 148 4.00 8.20 21.54
N PRO A 149 3.03 9.12 21.68
CA PRO A 149 3.32 10.56 21.84
C PRO A 149 4.29 10.91 22.99
N SER A 150 4.35 10.05 24.02
CA SER A 150 5.25 10.21 25.15
C SER A 150 6.74 10.05 24.81
N GLU A 151 7.08 9.25 23.80
CA GLU A 151 8.48 9.04 23.41
C GLU A 151 8.98 10.17 22.50
N THR A 152 8.10 10.76 21.69
CA THR A 152 8.45 11.90 20.84
C THR A 152 8.68 13.16 21.66
N ALA A 153 7.95 13.35 22.76
CA ALA A 153 8.16 14.45 23.69
C ALA A 153 9.43 14.29 24.53
N ALA A 154 9.84 13.07 24.84
CA ALA A 154 11.08 12.79 25.57
C ALA A 154 12.34 12.94 24.70
N ALA A 155 12.24 12.83 23.39
CA ALA A 155 13.35 13.03 22.46
C ALA A 155 13.59 14.50 22.08
N ALA A 156 12.67 15.40 22.43
CA ALA A 156 12.76 16.84 22.13
C ALA A 156 13.68 17.69 23.06
N PRO A 157 14.11 17.25 24.28
CA PRO A 157 14.85 18.15 25.19
C PRO A 157 16.31 18.36 24.83
N HIS A 158 16.87 17.68 23.84
CA HIS A 158 18.33 17.78 23.58
C HIS A 158 18.73 18.82 22.52
N PHE A 159 17.77 19.61 22.00
CA PHE A 159 18.06 20.71 21.07
C PHE A 159 17.89 22.12 21.66
N THR A 160 17.93 22.25 22.97
CA THR A 160 18.15 23.57 23.55
C THR A 160 19.63 23.88 23.45
N LEU A 161 20.01 24.66 22.45
CA LEU A 161 21.29 25.35 22.37
C LEU A 161 21.54 26.06 23.72
N PRO A 162 22.71 25.93 24.33
CA PRO A 162 23.07 26.80 25.42
C PRO A 162 23.13 28.22 24.90
N ALA A 163 22.26 29.07 25.44
CA ALA A 163 22.34 30.50 25.23
C ALA A 163 23.64 30.99 25.87
N LEU A 164 24.50 31.58 25.04
CA LEU A 164 25.60 32.44 25.43
C LEU A 164 25.04 33.75 26.02
#